data_99449a4fad06462c0fc9f67fa0bc3bed
#
_entry.id   99449a4fad06462c0fc9f67fa0bc3bed
#
_cell.length_a   1.000
_cell.length_b   1.000
_cell.length_c   1.000
_cell.angle_alpha   90.00
_cell.angle_beta   90.00
_cell.angle_gamma   90.00
#
_symmetry.space_group_name_H-M   'P 1'
#
loop_
_entity.id
_entity.type
_entity.pdbx_description
1 polymer ?
#
loop_
_entity_poly.entity_id
_entity_poly.type
_entity_poly.pdbx_seq_one_letter_code
_entity_poly.pdbx_strand_id
1 'polypeptide(L)'
;MAQEALMFYLSNILGMRVLDRKQAVVGSIADLEVAVGEKFPAVMAVLVMTQRGLSRVVWHNVRGLGITECTLKLASNELQPNTQLESTSMLLLNHVLDKQIVDIHGAKVVRVNDIELAESHGQLRVIAADAGFRSFMRRAGFAWVISIVERKRHHKISENSIPWSFVEPLGRDVHSVQVRATWQELSKLHPSDLADVVDDLDFNERDALFKALNDEQAADTLAELEDDRVKVTILERLGVARAADILEEMDPDDAADILQDTRAETQEAMLEEMEPEERADVRELLAYDEDTAGGLMTNDYLEIRQEMSAEQVIELLRAEAPDTETIYYLYVTDDDGHLAGILSLRALIVAQPGTVVADLMQKRTVSVFVDDSKEKVAEIIDKYSYLALPVVDHDGILKGIVTVDDVLDQAME
;
A
#
# COMPACT_ATOMS: atom_id res chain seq x y z
N MET A 1 36.41 -4.21 24.42
CA MET A 1 35.78 -2.89 24.62
C MET A 1 35.01 -2.59 23.36
N ALA A 2 33.70 -2.53 23.43
CA ALA A 2 32.88 -2.14 22.27
C ALA A 2 33.21 -0.66 21.99
N GLN A 3 33.72 -0.36 20.81
CA GLN A 3 33.97 0.99 20.31
C GLN A 3 32.57 1.56 20.08
N GLU A 4 32.14 2.58 20.85
CA GLU A 4 30.89 3.29 20.60
C GLU A 4 30.92 3.81 19.19
N ALA A 5 29.95 3.40 18.37
CA ALA A 5 29.82 3.91 17.02
C ALA A 5 29.46 5.40 17.10
N LEU A 6 30.26 6.24 16.45
CA LEU A 6 29.97 7.67 16.38
C LEU A 6 28.77 7.86 15.47
N MET A 7 27.72 8.47 16.02
CA MET A 7 26.48 8.81 15.33
C MET A 7 26.53 10.22 14.78
N PHE A 8 26.12 10.37 13.53
CA PHE A 8 26.03 11.65 12.83
C PHE A 8 24.64 11.84 12.23
N TYR A 9 24.24 13.08 12.05
CA TYR A 9 23.09 13.44 11.23
C TYR A 9 23.55 14.15 9.98
N LEU A 10 22.90 13.88 8.85
CA LEU A 10 23.27 14.50 7.57
C LEU A 10 23.26 16.03 7.67
N SER A 11 22.24 16.58 8.33
CA SER A 11 22.15 18.03 8.57
C SER A 11 23.36 18.64 9.31
N ASN A 12 24.04 17.87 10.15
CA ASN A 12 25.23 18.31 10.85
C ASN A 12 26.50 18.21 9.98
N ILE A 13 26.49 17.31 9.00
CA ILE A 13 27.61 17.08 8.07
C ILE A 13 27.61 18.10 6.93
N LEU A 14 26.41 18.44 6.43
CA LEU A 14 26.26 19.44 5.36
C LEU A 14 26.81 20.80 5.80
N GLY A 15 27.61 21.42 4.94
CA GLY A 15 28.24 22.70 5.22
C GLY A 15 29.50 22.63 6.10
N MET A 16 29.88 21.45 6.65
CA MET A 16 31.11 21.31 7.41
C MET A 16 32.32 21.74 6.59
N ARG A 17 33.27 22.41 7.25
CA ARG A 17 34.53 22.79 6.64
C ARG A 17 35.36 21.58 6.29
N VAL A 18 35.94 21.60 5.09
CA VAL A 18 36.82 20.54 4.60
C VAL A 18 38.26 21.05 4.63
N LEU A 19 39.12 20.30 5.30
CA LEU A 19 40.53 20.61 5.42
C LEU A 19 41.35 19.64 4.55
N ASP A 20 42.40 20.14 3.91
CA ASP A 20 43.36 19.33 3.18
C ASP A 20 44.36 18.63 4.14
N ARG A 21 45.28 17.82 3.59
CA ARG A 21 46.29 17.14 4.40
C ARG A 21 47.23 18.10 5.17
N LYS A 22 47.27 19.38 4.79
CA LYS A 22 48.07 20.42 5.45
C LYS A 22 47.22 21.29 6.41
N GLN A 23 45.98 20.89 6.69
CA GLN A 23 45.03 21.63 7.53
C GLN A 23 44.59 22.96 6.93
N ALA A 24 44.72 23.16 5.63
CA ALA A 24 44.16 24.32 4.94
C ALA A 24 42.70 24.10 4.58
N VAL A 25 41.84 25.09 4.75
CA VAL A 25 40.42 25.02 4.35
C VAL A 25 40.34 25.02 2.83
N VAL A 26 39.73 23.99 2.26
CA VAL A 26 39.57 23.84 0.81
C VAL A 26 38.14 24.02 0.32
N GLY A 27 37.17 23.96 1.24
CA GLY A 27 35.75 24.11 0.91
C GLY A 27 34.84 23.66 2.03
N SER A 28 33.62 23.30 1.66
CA SER A 28 32.60 22.72 2.57
C SER A 28 31.91 21.52 1.94
N ILE A 29 31.38 20.62 2.78
CA ILE A 29 30.62 19.46 2.32
C ILE A 29 29.30 19.93 1.72
N ALA A 30 29.05 19.55 0.46
CA ALA A 30 27.81 19.88 -0.25
C ALA A 30 26.80 18.72 -0.22
N ASP A 31 27.27 17.46 -0.32
CA ASP A 31 26.41 16.26 -0.28
C ASP A 31 27.26 15.01 0.02
N LEU A 32 26.57 13.89 0.30
CA LEU A 32 27.19 12.57 0.43
C LEU A 32 26.63 11.64 -0.63
N GLU A 33 27.53 10.93 -1.31
CA GLU A 33 27.20 9.88 -2.27
C GLU A 33 27.24 8.53 -1.58
N VAL A 34 26.15 7.74 -1.70
CA VAL A 34 26.02 6.42 -1.09
C VAL A 34 25.70 5.35 -2.12
N ALA A 35 26.06 4.11 -1.82
CA ALA A 35 25.73 2.95 -2.63
C ALA A 35 24.21 2.70 -2.55
N VAL A 36 23.64 2.23 -3.66
CA VAL A 36 22.23 1.84 -3.72
C VAL A 36 22.08 0.33 -3.56
N GLY A 37 20.97 -0.13 -2.94
CA GLY A 37 20.64 -1.55 -2.83
C GLY A 37 21.31 -2.28 -1.64
N GLU A 38 22.05 -1.59 -0.79
CA GLU A 38 22.59 -2.15 0.45
C GLU A 38 21.62 -1.89 1.62
N LYS A 39 21.44 -2.88 2.51
CA LYS A 39 20.64 -2.76 3.75
C LYS A 39 21.09 -1.59 4.63
N PHE A 40 22.37 -1.26 4.62
CA PHE A 40 22.98 -0.11 5.27
C PHE A 40 24.00 0.52 4.32
N PRO A 41 23.57 1.43 3.42
CA PRO A 41 24.39 1.98 2.36
C PRO A 41 25.68 2.60 2.87
N ALA A 42 26.79 2.23 2.27
CA ALA A 42 28.07 2.84 2.58
C ALA A 42 28.21 4.20 1.86
N VAL A 43 28.78 5.18 2.54
CA VAL A 43 29.18 6.44 1.90
C VAL A 43 30.38 6.16 1.00
N MET A 44 30.20 6.36 -0.31
CA MET A 44 31.21 6.12 -1.34
C MET A 44 32.09 7.34 -1.59
N ALA A 45 31.50 8.52 -1.54
CA ALA A 45 32.20 9.78 -1.75
C ALA A 45 31.55 10.94 -0.99
N VAL A 46 32.35 11.99 -0.78
CA VAL A 46 31.93 13.27 -0.27
C VAL A 46 32.00 14.28 -1.41
N LEU A 47 30.91 15.02 -1.64
CA LEU A 47 30.92 16.13 -2.57
C LEU A 47 31.32 17.41 -1.82
N VAL A 48 32.41 18.00 -2.28
CA VAL A 48 32.99 19.19 -1.65
C VAL A 48 32.82 20.40 -2.56
N MET A 49 32.15 21.43 -2.09
CA MET A 49 32.08 22.72 -2.76
C MET A 49 33.37 23.48 -2.49
N THR A 50 34.19 23.63 -3.54
CA THR A 50 35.46 24.36 -3.51
C THR A 50 35.32 25.70 -4.25
N GLN A 51 36.35 26.57 -4.15
CA GLN A 51 36.39 27.80 -4.96
C GLN A 51 36.44 27.55 -6.49
N ARG A 52 36.80 26.31 -6.92
CA ARG A 52 36.87 25.90 -8.33
C ARG A 52 35.62 25.17 -8.81
N GLY A 53 34.63 24.99 -7.95
CA GLY A 53 33.41 24.24 -8.20
C GLY A 53 33.29 22.96 -7.36
N LEU A 54 32.30 22.13 -7.67
CA LEU A 54 32.00 20.89 -6.97
C LEU A 54 33.04 19.83 -7.30
N SER A 55 33.61 19.20 -6.27
CA SER A 55 34.63 18.15 -6.40
C SER A 55 34.17 16.89 -5.66
N ARG A 56 34.17 15.76 -6.36
CA ARG A 56 33.87 14.43 -5.79
C ARG A 56 35.14 13.84 -5.16
N VAL A 57 35.10 13.56 -3.86
CA VAL A 57 36.20 12.94 -3.11
C VAL A 57 35.76 11.59 -2.60
N VAL A 58 36.35 10.52 -3.15
CA VAL A 58 36.05 9.15 -2.74
C VAL A 58 36.37 8.96 -1.26
N TRP A 59 35.52 8.20 -0.53
CA TRP A 59 35.56 8.06 0.93
C TRP A 59 36.93 7.63 1.47
N HIS A 60 37.64 6.75 0.79
CA HIS A 60 38.97 6.31 1.23
C HIS A 60 40.01 7.45 1.34
N ASN A 61 39.76 8.61 0.68
CA ASN A 61 40.58 9.82 0.77
C ASN A 61 40.13 10.74 1.92
N VAL A 62 39.06 10.41 2.62
CA VAL A 62 38.68 11.05 3.88
C VAL A 62 39.56 10.44 4.98
N ARG A 63 40.22 11.29 5.74
CA ARG A 63 41.06 10.89 6.87
C ARG A 63 40.23 10.71 8.14
N GLY A 64 39.22 11.55 8.31
CA GLY A 64 38.31 11.51 9.45
C GLY A 64 37.23 12.59 9.34
N LEU A 65 36.08 12.27 9.91
CA LEU A 65 34.96 13.18 10.07
C LEU A 65 34.88 13.55 11.56
N GLY A 66 35.13 14.81 11.85
CA GLY A 66 34.99 15.35 13.21
C GLY A 66 33.58 15.91 13.46
N ILE A 67 33.42 16.64 14.58
CA ILE A 67 32.14 17.27 14.91
C ILE A 67 31.89 18.53 14.05
N THR A 68 32.93 19.26 13.65
CA THR A 68 32.83 20.54 12.95
C THR A 68 33.60 20.61 11.64
N GLU A 69 34.42 19.61 11.34
CA GLU A 69 35.30 19.60 10.18
C GLU A 69 35.60 18.19 9.66
N CYS A 70 35.80 18.11 8.36
CA CYS A 70 36.19 16.90 7.67
C CYS A 70 37.63 17.09 7.16
N THR A 71 38.53 16.12 7.45
CA THR A 71 39.92 16.19 7.01
C THR A 71 40.18 15.19 5.89
N LEU A 72 40.83 15.64 4.83
CA LEU A 72 41.21 14.85 3.67
C LEU A 72 42.67 14.36 3.76
N LYS A 73 42.94 13.25 3.08
CA LYS A 73 44.33 12.76 2.81
C LYS A 73 44.96 13.47 1.64
N LEU A 74 44.16 14.17 0.83
CA LEU A 74 44.56 14.88 -0.39
C LEU A 74 45.02 16.31 -0.08
N ALA A 75 45.85 16.87 -0.96
CA ALA A 75 46.16 18.31 -0.96
C ALA A 75 45.17 19.10 -1.81
N SER A 76 45.06 20.39 -1.58
CA SER A 76 44.09 21.25 -2.30
C SER A 76 44.29 21.29 -3.82
N ASN A 77 45.50 21.06 -4.32
CA ASN A 77 45.82 21.01 -5.75
C ASN A 77 45.45 19.67 -6.40
N GLU A 78 45.17 18.64 -5.62
CA GLU A 78 44.74 17.32 -6.08
C GLU A 78 43.22 17.24 -6.23
N LEU A 79 42.48 18.22 -5.71
CA LEU A 79 41.05 18.33 -5.88
C LEU A 79 40.71 18.90 -7.25
N GLN A 80 40.08 18.10 -8.09
CA GLN A 80 39.62 18.53 -9.40
C GLN A 80 38.08 18.61 -9.42
N PRO A 81 37.50 19.60 -10.12
CA PRO A 81 36.06 19.63 -10.35
C PRO A 81 35.66 18.35 -11.09
N ASN A 82 34.84 17.55 -10.45
CA ASN A 82 34.23 16.33 -10.98
C ASN A 82 32.89 16.09 -10.33
N THR A 83 31.85 15.97 -11.12
CA THR A 83 30.47 15.72 -10.68
C THR A 83 29.92 14.38 -11.17
N GLN A 84 30.78 13.55 -11.78
CA GLN A 84 30.36 12.27 -12.33
C GLN A 84 30.12 11.28 -11.18
N LEU A 85 28.84 10.94 -10.98
CA LEU A 85 28.41 9.93 -10.01
C LEU A 85 28.56 8.52 -10.58
N GLU A 86 28.68 7.54 -9.73
CA GLU A 86 28.62 6.15 -10.16
C GLU A 86 27.17 5.77 -10.50
N SER A 87 27.00 4.87 -11.49
CA SER A 87 25.66 4.47 -11.98
C SER A 87 24.80 3.75 -10.93
N THR A 88 25.41 3.30 -9.84
CA THR A 88 24.78 2.57 -8.73
C THR A 88 24.82 3.36 -7.42
N SER A 89 24.87 4.69 -7.52
CA SER A 89 24.93 5.56 -6.34
C SER A 89 23.85 6.63 -6.36
N MET A 90 23.52 7.15 -5.17
CA MET A 90 22.61 8.29 -4.99
C MET A 90 23.18 9.34 -4.03
N LEU A 91 22.66 10.55 -4.13
CA LEU A 91 23.02 11.69 -3.28
C LEU A 91 21.99 11.84 -2.16
N LEU A 92 22.45 11.92 -0.92
CA LEU A 92 21.53 11.95 0.23
C LEU A 92 20.73 13.25 0.31
N LEU A 93 21.37 14.41 0.05
CA LEU A 93 20.68 15.71 0.06
C LEU A 93 19.69 15.83 -1.11
N ASN A 94 20.13 15.48 -2.31
CA ASN A 94 19.31 15.74 -3.50
C ASN A 94 18.20 14.69 -3.72
N HIS A 95 18.44 13.42 -3.34
CA HIS A 95 17.55 12.33 -3.68
C HIS A 95 16.72 11.80 -2.49
N VAL A 96 17.12 12.11 -1.24
CA VAL A 96 16.48 11.56 -0.04
C VAL A 96 15.99 12.62 0.92
N LEU A 97 16.84 13.59 1.28
CA LEU A 97 16.46 14.62 2.25
C LEU A 97 15.33 15.50 1.69
N ASP A 98 14.32 15.79 2.51
CA ASP A 98 13.09 16.50 2.14
C ASP A 98 12.20 15.78 1.12
N LYS A 99 12.53 14.55 0.74
CA LYS A 99 11.70 13.73 -0.14
C LYS A 99 10.75 12.87 0.68
N GLN A 100 9.71 12.39 0.00
CA GLN A 100 8.86 11.34 0.51
C GLN A 100 9.54 9.98 0.34
N ILE A 101 9.37 9.13 1.33
CA ILE A 101 9.80 7.73 1.32
C ILE A 101 8.65 6.87 1.83
N VAL A 102 8.59 5.64 1.37
CA VAL A 102 7.67 4.65 1.94
C VAL A 102 8.35 3.95 3.11
N ASP A 103 7.70 3.93 4.25
CA ASP A 103 8.02 3.09 5.38
C ASP A 103 7.28 1.76 5.21
N ILE A 104 7.93 0.77 4.60
CA ILE A 104 7.34 -0.55 4.32
C ILE A 104 6.88 -1.28 5.59
N HIS A 105 7.48 -0.99 6.74
CA HIS A 105 7.11 -1.62 8.00
C HIS A 105 5.93 -0.94 8.69
N GLY A 106 5.80 0.37 8.51
CA GLY A 106 4.70 1.17 9.05
C GLY A 106 3.58 1.44 8.04
N ALA A 107 3.66 0.86 6.83
CA ALA A 107 2.71 1.02 5.71
C ALA A 107 2.24 2.48 5.54
N LYS A 108 3.19 3.41 5.40
CA LYS A 108 2.89 4.85 5.27
C LYS A 108 3.97 5.60 4.52
N VAL A 109 3.57 6.69 3.89
CA VAL A 109 4.48 7.66 3.27
C VAL A 109 4.88 8.72 4.28
N VAL A 110 6.18 8.95 4.41
CA VAL A 110 6.72 9.95 5.34
C VAL A 110 7.74 10.84 4.66
N ARG A 111 7.82 12.11 5.11
CA ARG A 111 8.86 13.02 4.64
C ARG A 111 10.13 12.86 5.46
N VAL A 112 11.26 12.68 4.79
CA VAL A 112 12.57 12.61 5.45
C VAL A 112 13.00 13.99 5.92
N ASN A 113 13.05 14.17 7.24
CA ASN A 113 13.50 15.42 7.86
C ASN A 113 15.00 15.46 8.10
N ASP A 114 15.63 14.31 8.34
CA ASP A 114 17.09 14.14 8.48
C ASP A 114 17.50 12.70 8.18
N ILE A 115 18.79 12.42 8.08
CA ILE A 115 19.33 11.08 7.85
C ILE A 115 20.37 10.77 8.92
N GLU A 116 20.22 9.60 9.55
CA GLU A 116 21.14 9.11 10.56
C GLU A 116 22.25 8.27 9.92
N LEU A 117 23.48 8.59 10.28
CA LEU A 117 24.67 7.90 9.83
C LEU A 117 25.51 7.41 11.01
N ALA A 118 26.13 6.24 10.87
CA ALA A 118 27.06 5.72 11.85
C ALA A 118 28.42 5.41 11.23
N GLU A 119 29.47 5.74 11.93
CA GLU A 119 30.83 5.34 11.56
C GLU A 119 31.22 4.04 12.24
N SER A 120 31.59 3.06 11.43
CA SER A 120 32.08 1.77 11.92
C SER A 120 33.28 1.33 11.07
N HIS A 121 34.39 1.01 11.72
CA HIS A 121 35.62 0.55 11.09
C HIS A 121 36.15 1.50 9.98
N GLY A 122 36.00 2.82 10.17
CA GLY A 122 36.45 3.83 9.23
C GLY A 122 35.54 4.01 8.01
N GLN A 123 34.37 3.37 7.98
CA GLN A 123 33.35 3.51 6.96
C GLN A 123 32.10 4.17 7.55
N LEU A 124 31.63 5.24 6.94
CA LEU A 124 30.36 5.88 7.28
C LEU A 124 29.23 5.17 6.52
N ARG A 125 28.16 4.84 7.22
CA ARG A 125 26.98 4.16 6.67
C ARG A 125 25.70 4.85 7.07
N VAL A 126 24.71 4.83 6.17
CA VAL A 126 23.34 5.24 6.48
C VAL A 126 22.69 4.15 7.30
N ILE A 127 22.05 4.53 8.40
CA ILE A 127 21.39 3.59 9.31
C ILE A 127 19.88 3.80 9.41
N ALA A 128 19.40 5.05 9.30
CA ALA A 128 17.98 5.36 9.39
C ALA A 128 17.65 6.69 8.69
N ALA A 129 16.39 6.83 8.30
CA ALA A 129 15.75 8.09 7.95
C ALA A 129 14.95 8.60 9.16
N ASP A 130 15.13 9.86 9.50
CA ASP A 130 14.40 10.51 10.61
C ASP A 130 13.27 11.38 10.03
N ALA A 131 12.03 10.92 10.23
CA ALA A 131 10.79 11.62 9.83
C ALA A 131 10.16 12.40 11.00
N GLY A 132 10.80 12.43 12.18
CA GLY A 132 10.27 13.03 13.39
C GLY A 132 10.28 14.57 13.38
N PHE A 133 9.34 15.17 14.10
CA PHE A 133 9.27 16.62 14.29
C PHE A 133 10.53 17.18 14.96
N ARG A 134 11.21 16.37 15.76
CA ARG A 134 12.45 16.75 16.47
C ARG A 134 13.60 17.04 15.49
N SER A 135 13.76 16.22 14.46
CA SER A 135 14.79 16.42 13.42
C SER A 135 14.50 17.64 12.55
N PHE A 136 13.24 17.86 12.21
CA PHE A 136 12.81 19.07 11.52
C PHE A 136 13.20 20.34 12.32
N MET A 137 12.87 20.38 13.61
CA MET A 137 13.20 21.52 14.47
C MET A 137 14.71 21.70 14.68
N ARG A 138 15.48 20.60 14.76
CA ARG A 138 16.95 20.64 14.85
C ARG A 138 17.52 21.29 13.60
N ARG A 139 17.07 20.88 12.41
CA ARG A 139 17.53 21.41 11.13
C ARG A 139 17.12 22.87 10.90
N ALA A 140 15.94 23.27 11.36
CA ALA A 140 15.46 24.65 11.33
C ALA A 140 16.17 25.58 12.33
N GLY A 141 17.13 25.09 13.14
CA GLY A 141 17.84 25.88 14.14
C GLY A 141 17.05 26.13 15.44
N PHE A 142 15.91 25.50 15.62
CA PHE A 142 15.02 25.65 16.78
C PHE A 142 15.15 24.53 17.80
N ALA A 143 16.26 23.80 17.82
CA ALA A 143 16.50 22.69 18.77
C ALA A 143 16.32 23.09 20.25
N TRP A 144 16.57 24.35 20.60
CA TRP A 144 16.35 24.90 21.93
C TRP A 144 14.86 24.93 22.34
N VAL A 145 13.94 25.07 21.39
CA VAL A 145 12.49 25.07 21.64
C VAL A 145 12.06 23.68 22.13
N ILE A 146 12.62 22.61 21.58
CA ILE A 146 12.33 21.24 21.98
C ILE A 146 12.64 21.04 23.47
N SER A 147 13.81 21.50 23.91
CA SER A 147 14.22 21.38 25.32
C SER A 147 13.30 22.12 26.30
N ILE A 148 12.68 23.21 25.85
CA ILE A 148 11.70 23.98 26.65
C ILE A 148 10.36 23.22 26.70
N VAL A 149 9.89 22.68 25.56
CA VAL A 149 8.62 21.94 25.47
C VAL A 149 8.68 20.65 26.27
N GLU A 150 9.75 19.89 26.15
CA GLU A 150 9.97 18.64 26.89
C GLU A 150 10.04 18.89 28.43
N ARG A 151 10.67 20.00 28.82
CA ARG A 151 10.76 20.41 30.23
C ARG A 151 9.41 20.83 30.81
N LYS A 152 8.54 21.46 30.01
CA LYS A 152 7.20 21.92 30.43
C LYS A 152 6.15 20.79 30.43
N ARG A 153 6.24 19.84 29.51
CA ARG A 153 5.21 18.79 29.32
C ARG A 153 5.55 17.45 29.97
N HIS A 154 6.74 17.27 30.51
CA HIS A 154 7.25 15.97 31.04
C HIS A 154 7.08 14.80 30.06
N HIS A 155 6.97 15.07 28.76
CA HIS A 155 6.81 14.10 27.71
C HIS A 155 7.94 14.27 26.68
N LYS A 156 8.67 13.20 26.40
CA LYS A 156 9.66 13.21 25.30
C LYS A 156 8.90 13.23 23.98
N ILE A 157 9.28 14.13 23.10
CA ILE A 157 8.79 14.12 21.72
C ILE A 157 9.34 12.84 21.05
N SER A 158 8.45 12.04 20.48
CA SER A 158 8.79 10.76 19.83
C SER A 158 9.87 10.98 18.75
N GLU A 159 10.90 10.17 18.81
CA GLU A 159 11.87 10.01 17.72
C GLU A 159 11.22 9.05 16.73
N ASN A 160 10.92 9.55 15.52
CA ASN A 160 10.36 8.74 14.44
C ASN A 160 11.49 8.40 13.46
N SER A 161 12.41 7.56 13.92
CA SER A 161 13.55 7.07 13.16
C SER A 161 13.19 5.73 12.51
N ILE A 162 13.16 5.71 11.18
CA ILE A 162 12.84 4.54 10.37
C ILE A 162 14.14 3.90 9.94
N PRO A 163 14.44 2.64 10.36
CA PRO A 163 15.64 1.94 9.93
C PRO A 163 15.76 1.91 8.41
N TRP A 164 16.94 2.21 7.88
CA TRP A 164 17.12 2.30 6.43
C TRP A 164 16.73 1.03 5.67
N SER A 165 16.74 -0.12 6.31
CA SER A 165 16.28 -1.37 5.72
C SER A 165 14.77 -1.43 5.40
N PHE A 166 14.00 -0.47 5.87
CA PHE A 166 12.56 -0.31 5.61
C PHE A 166 12.24 0.96 4.81
N VAL A 167 13.26 1.66 4.32
CA VAL A 167 13.14 2.91 3.57
C VAL A 167 13.23 2.63 2.09
N GLU A 168 12.18 2.99 1.36
CA GLU A 168 12.19 3.03 -0.10
C GLU A 168 11.99 4.47 -0.60
N PRO A 169 12.97 5.04 -1.31
CA PRO A 169 12.86 6.41 -1.79
C PRO A 169 11.92 6.53 -2.99
N LEU A 170 10.89 7.35 -2.87
CA LEU A 170 10.04 7.79 -3.97
C LEU A 170 10.71 8.95 -4.69
N GLY A 171 11.15 8.79 -5.92
CA GLY A 171 11.77 9.89 -6.64
C GLY A 171 11.95 9.67 -8.13
N ARG A 172 11.64 10.74 -8.91
CA ARG A 172 11.69 10.74 -10.39
C ARG A 172 13.11 10.68 -10.98
N ASP A 173 14.15 10.91 -10.17
CA ASP A 173 15.53 11.09 -10.63
C ASP A 173 16.43 9.88 -10.39
N VAL A 174 15.92 8.81 -9.78
CA VAL A 174 16.63 7.55 -9.64
C VAL A 174 16.31 6.68 -10.85
N HIS A 175 17.30 6.35 -11.66
CA HIS A 175 17.19 5.63 -12.94
C HIS A 175 16.08 4.56 -12.96
N SER A 176 15.31 4.52 -14.04
CA SER A 176 14.08 3.75 -14.27
C SER A 176 14.07 2.26 -13.84
N VAL A 177 15.22 1.68 -13.60
CA VAL A 177 15.39 0.29 -13.12
C VAL A 177 15.14 0.17 -11.60
N GLN A 178 15.42 1.22 -10.81
CA GLN A 178 15.25 1.20 -9.35
C GLN A 178 13.81 1.46 -8.91
N VAL A 179 13.08 2.29 -9.65
CA VAL A 179 11.65 2.50 -9.41
C VAL A 179 10.88 1.18 -9.53
N ARG A 180 11.23 0.34 -10.52
CA ARG A 180 10.60 -0.99 -10.66
C ARG A 180 10.91 -1.93 -9.49
N ALA A 181 12.12 -1.89 -8.93
CA ALA A 181 12.46 -2.72 -7.78
C ALA A 181 11.71 -2.27 -6.51
N THR A 182 11.50 -0.97 -6.34
CA THR A 182 10.72 -0.39 -5.24
C THR A 182 9.25 -0.79 -5.32
N TRP A 183 8.63 -0.66 -6.49
CA TRP A 183 7.23 -1.05 -6.67
C TRP A 183 7.01 -2.55 -6.49
N GLN A 184 7.99 -3.39 -6.88
CA GLN A 184 7.95 -4.84 -6.63
C GLN A 184 8.05 -5.22 -5.14
N GLU A 185 8.68 -4.41 -4.30
CA GLU A 185 8.66 -4.65 -2.85
C GLU A 185 7.33 -4.21 -2.23
N LEU A 186 6.76 -3.10 -2.70
CA LEU A 186 5.44 -2.64 -2.27
C LEU A 186 4.33 -3.63 -2.64
N SER A 187 4.38 -4.23 -3.83
CA SER A 187 3.42 -5.24 -4.26
C SER A 187 3.39 -6.53 -3.41
N LYS A 188 4.27 -6.65 -2.41
CA LYS A 188 4.23 -7.75 -1.42
C LYS A 188 3.49 -7.38 -0.14
N LEU A 189 3.07 -6.13 0.01
CA LEU A 189 2.24 -5.70 1.14
C LEU A 189 0.84 -6.32 1.01
N HIS A 190 0.13 -6.38 2.13
CA HIS A 190 -1.29 -6.68 2.10
C HIS A 190 -2.04 -5.58 1.32
N PRO A 191 -3.11 -5.89 0.57
CA PRO A 191 -3.88 -4.89 -0.17
C PRO A 191 -4.28 -3.67 0.67
N SER A 192 -4.80 -3.87 1.87
CA SER A 192 -5.16 -2.78 2.80
C SER A 192 -3.97 -1.89 3.18
N ASP A 193 -2.79 -2.49 3.49
CA ASP A 193 -1.56 -1.73 3.76
C ASP A 193 -1.09 -0.95 2.52
N LEU A 194 -1.33 -1.51 1.34
CA LEU A 194 -0.99 -0.87 0.07
C LEU A 194 -1.93 0.29 -0.26
N ALA A 195 -3.22 0.16 0.07
CA ALA A 195 -4.21 1.23 -0.03
C ALA A 195 -3.82 2.43 0.84
N ASP A 196 -3.41 2.22 2.10
CA ASP A 196 -2.88 3.28 2.97
C ASP A 196 -1.71 4.04 2.33
N VAL A 197 -0.82 3.31 1.63
CA VAL A 197 0.28 3.93 0.89
C VAL A 197 -0.24 4.75 -0.29
N VAL A 198 -1.22 4.23 -1.05
CA VAL A 198 -1.83 4.90 -2.22
C VAL A 198 -2.45 6.24 -1.82
N ASP A 199 -3.11 6.33 -0.68
CA ASP A 199 -3.73 7.57 -0.20
C ASP A 199 -2.73 8.70 0.00
N ASP A 200 -1.52 8.37 0.43
CA ASP A 200 -0.43 9.31 0.65
C ASP A 200 0.35 9.68 -0.64
N LEU A 201 0.14 8.98 -1.77
CA LEU A 201 0.85 9.19 -3.03
C LEU A 201 0.26 10.32 -3.89
N ASP A 202 1.11 10.99 -4.67
CA ASP A 202 0.65 11.89 -5.74
C ASP A 202 0.11 11.11 -6.95
N PHE A 203 -0.66 11.80 -7.82
CA PHE A 203 -1.29 11.19 -9.00
C PHE A 203 -0.33 10.43 -9.91
N ASN A 204 0.92 10.88 -10.07
CA ASN A 204 1.88 10.22 -10.96
C ASN A 204 2.56 9.03 -10.28
N GLU A 205 2.67 9.08 -8.97
CA GLU A 205 3.18 7.99 -8.14
C GLU A 205 2.16 6.86 -8.08
N ARG A 206 0.86 7.18 -7.91
CA ARG A 206 -0.24 6.22 -8.02
C ARG A 206 -0.24 5.53 -9.39
N ASP A 207 -0.17 6.28 -10.48
CA ASP A 207 -0.06 5.71 -11.84
C ASP A 207 1.14 4.76 -11.99
N ALA A 208 2.29 5.11 -11.40
CA ALA A 208 3.49 4.30 -11.50
C ALA A 208 3.36 3.00 -10.70
N LEU A 209 2.71 3.05 -9.53
CA LEU A 209 2.41 1.90 -8.70
C LEU A 209 1.46 0.94 -9.43
N PHE A 210 0.28 1.41 -9.84
CA PHE A 210 -0.73 0.59 -10.50
C PHE A 210 -0.26 -0.01 -11.84
N LYS A 211 0.66 0.65 -12.54
CA LYS A 211 1.33 0.06 -13.72
C LYS A 211 2.35 -1.04 -13.39
N ALA A 212 2.78 -1.13 -12.16
CA ALA A 212 3.74 -2.14 -11.70
C ALA A 212 3.06 -3.35 -11.04
N LEU A 213 1.83 -3.20 -10.55
CA LEU A 213 0.98 -4.27 -10.03
C LEU A 213 0.46 -5.16 -11.18
N ASN A 214 0.20 -6.45 -10.90
CA ASN A 214 -0.64 -7.27 -11.76
C ASN A 214 -2.11 -6.90 -11.57
N ASP A 215 -3.02 -7.49 -12.34
CA ASP A 215 -4.43 -7.11 -12.34
C ASP A 215 -5.10 -7.46 -11.01
N GLU A 216 -4.90 -8.67 -10.48
CA GLU A 216 -5.37 -9.15 -9.18
C GLU A 216 -4.94 -8.22 -8.02
N GLN A 217 -3.65 -7.90 -7.93
CA GLN A 217 -3.14 -6.99 -6.90
C GLN A 217 -3.70 -5.56 -7.02
N ALA A 218 -3.93 -5.11 -8.25
CA ALA A 218 -4.52 -3.80 -8.50
C ALA A 218 -6.00 -3.77 -8.11
N ALA A 219 -6.74 -4.85 -8.40
CA ALA A 219 -8.12 -5.05 -7.98
C ALA A 219 -8.25 -5.03 -6.47
N ASP A 220 -7.54 -5.91 -5.76
CA ASP A 220 -7.53 -5.98 -4.31
C ASP A 220 -7.16 -4.63 -3.65
N THR A 221 -6.18 -3.91 -4.23
CA THR A 221 -5.76 -2.60 -3.68
C THR A 221 -6.81 -1.52 -3.92
N LEU A 222 -7.51 -1.55 -5.07
CA LEU A 222 -8.59 -0.61 -5.36
C LEU A 222 -9.80 -0.85 -4.47
N ALA A 223 -10.18 -2.09 -4.20
CA ALA A 223 -11.27 -2.44 -3.30
C ALA A 223 -11.07 -1.80 -1.92
N GLU A 224 -9.87 -1.86 -1.37
CA GLU A 224 -9.50 -1.37 -0.04
C GLU A 224 -9.33 0.18 0.05
N LEU A 225 -9.44 0.94 -1.03
CA LEU A 225 -9.37 2.41 -0.98
C LEU A 225 -10.68 3.01 -0.47
N GLU A 226 -10.61 4.00 0.44
CA GLU A 226 -11.82 4.65 1.00
C GLU A 226 -12.46 5.69 0.06
N ASP A 227 -11.69 6.35 -0.83
CA ASP A 227 -12.19 7.46 -1.69
C ASP A 227 -12.48 6.97 -3.11
N ASP A 228 -13.76 6.80 -3.46
CA ASP A 228 -14.23 6.35 -4.79
C ASP A 228 -13.76 7.25 -5.93
N ARG A 229 -13.56 8.53 -5.69
CA ARG A 229 -12.99 9.46 -6.70
C ARG A 229 -11.55 9.13 -7.01
N VAL A 230 -10.81 8.59 -6.03
CA VAL A 230 -9.44 8.11 -6.24
C VAL A 230 -9.47 6.85 -7.06
N LYS A 231 -10.36 5.89 -6.75
CA LYS A 231 -10.57 4.65 -7.51
C LYS A 231 -10.84 4.96 -8.98
N VAL A 232 -11.88 5.76 -9.26
CA VAL A 232 -12.25 6.20 -10.62
C VAL A 232 -11.10 6.91 -11.35
N THR A 233 -10.41 7.83 -10.68
CA THR A 233 -9.28 8.56 -11.27
C THR A 233 -8.14 7.62 -11.66
N ILE A 234 -7.84 6.62 -10.88
CA ILE A 234 -6.80 5.63 -11.19
C ILE A 234 -7.18 4.85 -12.44
N LEU A 235 -8.40 4.29 -12.49
CA LEU A 235 -8.88 3.52 -13.63
C LEU A 235 -8.92 4.33 -14.92
N GLU A 236 -9.46 5.58 -14.91
CA GLU A 236 -9.47 6.47 -16.07
C GLU A 236 -8.05 6.74 -16.62
N ARG A 237 -7.04 6.83 -15.76
CA ARG A 237 -5.65 7.11 -16.14
C ARG A 237 -4.89 5.89 -16.64
N LEU A 238 -5.27 4.70 -16.22
CA LEU A 238 -4.73 3.44 -16.73
C LEU A 238 -5.22 3.16 -18.16
N GLY A 239 -6.40 3.68 -18.49
CA GLY A 239 -7.04 3.52 -19.81
C GLY A 239 -7.97 2.32 -19.84
N VAL A 240 -8.94 2.35 -20.76
CA VAL A 240 -10.12 1.47 -20.80
C VAL A 240 -9.76 -0.01 -20.75
N ALA A 241 -8.83 -0.48 -21.57
CA ALA A 241 -8.47 -1.90 -21.62
C ALA A 241 -7.88 -2.39 -20.27
N ARG A 242 -6.92 -1.63 -19.70
CA ARG A 242 -6.32 -2.01 -18.42
C ARG A 242 -7.28 -1.90 -17.25
N ALA A 243 -8.20 -0.93 -17.31
CA ALA A 243 -9.25 -0.77 -16.31
C ALA A 243 -10.23 -1.95 -16.35
N ALA A 244 -10.59 -2.43 -17.55
CA ALA A 244 -11.43 -3.62 -17.71
C ALA A 244 -10.75 -4.87 -17.13
N ASP A 245 -9.47 -5.13 -17.47
CA ASP A 245 -8.69 -6.23 -16.94
C ASP A 245 -8.68 -6.24 -15.37
N ILE A 246 -8.59 -5.05 -14.74
CA ILE A 246 -8.60 -4.93 -13.28
C ILE A 246 -10.01 -5.15 -12.70
N LEU A 247 -11.05 -4.59 -13.35
CA LEU A 247 -12.43 -4.74 -12.89
C LEU A 247 -12.93 -6.19 -12.99
N GLU A 248 -12.39 -6.98 -13.91
CA GLU A 248 -12.67 -8.42 -14.05
C GLU A 248 -12.11 -9.26 -12.89
N GLU A 249 -11.03 -8.79 -12.26
CA GLU A 249 -10.39 -9.46 -11.10
C GLU A 249 -10.98 -8.98 -9.75
N MET A 250 -11.89 -7.99 -9.76
CA MET A 250 -12.58 -7.50 -8.56
C MET A 250 -13.83 -8.30 -8.28
N ASP A 251 -14.30 -8.25 -7.03
CA ASP A 251 -15.65 -8.70 -6.72
C ASP A 251 -16.67 -7.88 -7.51
N PRO A 252 -17.75 -8.50 -8.04
CA PRO A 252 -18.66 -7.84 -8.97
C PRO A 252 -19.36 -6.59 -8.43
N ASP A 253 -19.66 -6.56 -7.14
CA ASP A 253 -20.25 -5.40 -6.44
C ASP A 253 -19.26 -4.25 -6.30
N ASP A 254 -18.01 -4.50 -5.90
CA ASP A 254 -16.94 -3.51 -5.88
C ASP A 254 -16.72 -2.89 -7.26
N ALA A 255 -16.70 -3.73 -8.30
CA ALA A 255 -16.58 -3.27 -9.67
C ALA A 255 -17.80 -2.41 -10.10
N ALA A 256 -19.01 -2.79 -9.67
CA ALA A 256 -20.24 -2.05 -9.94
C ALA A 256 -20.23 -0.68 -9.24
N ASP A 257 -19.81 -0.61 -7.98
CA ASP A 257 -19.74 0.63 -7.20
C ASP A 257 -18.79 1.64 -7.84
N ILE A 258 -17.59 1.22 -8.23
CA ILE A 258 -16.65 2.11 -8.94
C ILE A 258 -17.23 2.58 -10.29
N LEU A 259 -17.90 1.68 -11.01
CA LEU A 259 -18.48 2.00 -12.31
C LEU A 259 -19.70 2.93 -12.18
N GLN A 260 -20.47 2.89 -11.09
CA GLN A 260 -21.57 3.83 -10.85
C GLN A 260 -21.07 5.28 -10.75
N ASP A 261 -19.92 5.49 -10.12
CA ASP A 261 -19.28 6.80 -9.99
C ASP A 261 -18.53 7.25 -11.27
N THR A 262 -18.39 6.34 -12.25
CA THR A 262 -17.71 6.63 -13.51
C THR A 262 -18.69 7.28 -14.51
N ARG A 263 -18.17 8.17 -15.38
CA ARG A 263 -18.98 8.78 -16.46
C ARG A 263 -19.53 7.72 -17.40
N ALA A 264 -20.82 7.81 -17.74
CA ALA A 264 -21.54 6.82 -18.54
C ALA A 264 -20.82 6.38 -19.83
N GLU A 265 -20.13 7.30 -20.52
CA GLU A 265 -19.37 6.97 -21.75
C GLU A 265 -18.13 6.10 -21.45
N THR A 266 -17.46 6.36 -20.32
CA THR A 266 -16.28 5.60 -19.87
C THR A 266 -16.69 4.27 -19.26
N GLN A 267 -17.76 4.26 -18.46
CA GLN A 267 -18.39 3.06 -17.89
C GLN A 267 -18.74 2.05 -18.99
N GLU A 268 -19.50 2.46 -20.01
CA GLU A 268 -19.87 1.55 -21.09
C GLU A 268 -18.66 1.08 -21.91
N ALA A 269 -17.64 1.94 -22.10
CA ALA A 269 -16.41 1.53 -22.78
C ALA A 269 -15.61 0.49 -21.99
N MET A 270 -15.55 0.59 -20.65
CA MET A 270 -14.91 -0.41 -19.77
C MET A 270 -15.69 -1.72 -19.81
N LEU A 271 -17.03 -1.66 -19.65
CA LEU A 271 -17.89 -2.83 -19.72
C LEU A 271 -17.82 -3.55 -21.09
N GLU A 272 -17.64 -2.83 -22.22
CA GLU A 272 -17.51 -3.46 -23.54
C GLU A 272 -16.18 -4.22 -23.70
N GLU A 273 -15.11 -3.80 -23.02
CA GLU A 273 -13.82 -4.48 -23.05
C GLU A 273 -13.77 -5.69 -22.11
N MET A 274 -14.61 -5.74 -21.07
CA MET A 274 -14.69 -6.89 -20.13
C MET A 274 -15.14 -8.17 -20.84
N GLU A 275 -14.71 -9.32 -20.31
CA GLU A 275 -15.18 -10.64 -20.73
C GLU A 275 -16.71 -10.77 -20.53
N PRO A 276 -17.39 -11.58 -21.36
CA PRO A 276 -18.87 -11.59 -21.37
C PRO A 276 -19.52 -12.03 -20.07
N GLU A 277 -18.87 -12.88 -19.28
CA GLU A 277 -19.38 -13.47 -18.05
C GLU A 277 -19.33 -12.42 -16.93
N GLU A 278 -18.17 -11.87 -16.63
CA GLU A 278 -17.93 -10.84 -15.62
C GLU A 278 -18.70 -9.55 -15.91
N ARG A 279 -18.74 -9.14 -17.21
CA ARG A 279 -19.57 -8.02 -17.64
C ARG A 279 -21.06 -8.23 -17.35
N ALA A 280 -21.59 -9.47 -17.48
CA ALA A 280 -23.00 -9.73 -17.22
C ALA A 280 -23.32 -9.61 -15.75
N ASP A 281 -22.43 -10.06 -14.87
CA ASP A 281 -22.57 -10.00 -13.42
C ASP A 281 -22.53 -8.55 -12.93
N VAL A 282 -21.56 -7.77 -13.36
CA VAL A 282 -21.48 -6.34 -13.02
C VAL A 282 -22.68 -5.56 -13.58
N ARG A 283 -23.15 -5.84 -14.81
CA ARG A 283 -24.35 -5.18 -15.38
C ARG A 283 -25.63 -5.53 -14.63
N GLU A 284 -25.75 -6.72 -14.05
CA GLU A 284 -26.90 -7.08 -13.23
C GLU A 284 -26.93 -6.19 -11.96
N LEU A 285 -25.78 -5.99 -11.31
CA LEU A 285 -25.65 -5.19 -10.09
C LEU A 285 -25.88 -3.70 -10.35
N LEU A 286 -25.34 -3.16 -11.44
CA LEU A 286 -25.56 -1.77 -11.87
C LEU A 286 -27.05 -1.40 -12.13
N ALA A 287 -27.94 -2.38 -12.18
CA ALA A 287 -29.38 -2.14 -12.37
C ALA A 287 -30.11 -1.78 -11.05
N TYR A 288 -29.47 -1.99 -9.91
CA TYR A 288 -30.06 -1.70 -8.60
C TYR A 288 -29.64 -0.30 -8.12
N ASP A 289 -30.44 0.24 -7.21
CA ASP A 289 -30.18 1.52 -6.53
C ASP A 289 -29.14 1.31 -5.44
N GLU A 290 -28.11 2.12 -5.39
CA GLU A 290 -27.01 2.00 -4.44
C GLU A 290 -27.46 1.99 -2.97
N ASP A 291 -28.56 2.65 -2.61
CA ASP A 291 -29.11 2.71 -1.24
C ASP A 291 -29.98 1.51 -0.87
N THR A 292 -29.94 0.43 -1.61
CA THR A 292 -30.76 -0.76 -1.38
C THR A 292 -29.91 -2.02 -1.13
N ALA A 293 -30.57 -3.08 -0.67
CA ALA A 293 -29.92 -4.40 -0.55
C ALA A 293 -29.41 -4.93 -1.89
N GLY A 294 -30.07 -4.57 -2.99
CA GLY A 294 -29.65 -4.91 -4.33
C GLY A 294 -28.39 -4.16 -4.77
N GLY A 295 -28.19 -2.92 -4.28
CA GLY A 295 -26.97 -2.14 -4.53
C GLY A 295 -25.79 -2.55 -3.62
N LEU A 296 -26.06 -3.22 -2.49
CA LEU A 296 -25.03 -3.72 -1.57
C LEU A 296 -24.63 -5.17 -1.83
N MET A 297 -25.38 -5.90 -2.65
CA MET A 297 -25.18 -7.34 -2.78
C MET A 297 -24.11 -7.67 -3.81
N THR A 298 -23.35 -8.70 -3.53
CA THR A 298 -22.63 -9.44 -4.56
C THR A 298 -23.48 -10.54 -5.15
N ASN A 299 -23.30 -10.85 -6.43
CA ASN A 299 -23.88 -12.01 -7.09
C ASN A 299 -22.89 -13.19 -7.21
N ASP A 300 -21.70 -13.04 -6.63
CA ASP A 300 -20.73 -14.13 -6.46
C ASP A 300 -21.00 -14.93 -5.18
N TYR A 301 -21.83 -15.96 -5.31
CA TYR A 301 -22.17 -16.88 -4.23
C TYR A 301 -22.32 -18.32 -4.71
N LEU A 302 -22.09 -19.28 -3.82
CA LEU A 302 -22.24 -20.70 -4.15
C LEU A 302 -23.68 -21.20 -3.95
N GLU A 303 -24.27 -21.59 -5.07
CA GLU A 303 -25.60 -22.21 -5.13
C GLU A 303 -25.50 -23.73 -5.12
N ILE A 304 -26.28 -24.37 -4.27
CA ILE A 304 -26.34 -25.85 -4.18
C ILE A 304 -27.78 -26.35 -4.20
N ARG A 305 -27.97 -27.60 -4.56
CA ARG A 305 -29.29 -28.26 -4.62
C ARG A 305 -29.55 -29.14 -3.41
N GLN A 306 -30.81 -29.19 -2.95
CA GLN A 306 -31.19 -29.93 -1.77
C GLN A 306 -31.01 -31.46 -1.88
N GLU A 307 -30.95 -32.01 -3.10
CA GLU A 307 -30.73 -33.41 -3.39
C GLU A 307 -29.26 -33.83 -3.34
N MET A 308 -28.35 -32.88 -3.35
CA MET A 308 -26.90 -33.17 -3.30
C MET A 308 -26.55 -33.83 -1.96
N SER A 309 -25.55 -34.71 -1.97
CA SER A 309 -24.94 -35.22 -0.75
C SER A 309 -23.83 -34.27 -0.26
N ALA A 310 -23.51 -34.35 1.01
CA ALA A 310 -22.42 -33.58 1.60
C ALA A 310 -21.08 -33.79 0.87
N GLU A 311 -20.82 -35.00 0.39
CA GLU A 311 -19.62 -35.32 -0.40
C GLU A 311 -19.62 -34.58 -1.76
N GLN A 312 -20.77 -34.56 -2.44
CA GLN A 312 -20.91 -33.84 -3.71
C GLN A 312 -20.73 -32.34 -3.54
N VAL A 313 -21.27 -31.78 -2.47
CA VAL A 313 -21.07 -30.36 -2.16
C VAL A 313 -19.59 -30.05 -1.86
N ILE A 314 -18.88 -30.89 -1.13
CA ILE A 314 -17.45 -30.73 -0.89
C ILE A 314 -16.63 -30.82 -2.18
N GLU A 315 -17.04 -31.68 -3.13
CA GLU A 315 -16.40 -31.77 -4.44
C GLU A 315 -16.66 -30.52 -5.28
N LEU A 316 -17.87 -29.97 -5.25
CA LEU A 316 -18.23 -28.70 -5.88
C LEU A 316 -17.37 -27.52 -5.30
N LEU A 317 -17.32 -27.40 -3.97
CA LEU A 317 -16.50 -26.40 -3.29
C LEU A 317 -15.02 -26.46 -3.69
N ARG A 318 -14.48 -27.65 -3.90
CA ARG A 318 -13.08 -27.79 -4.35
C ARG A 318 -12.85 -27.35 -5.79
N ALA A 319 -13.89 -27.39 -6.61
CA ALA A 319 -13.82 -26.98 -8.01
C ALA A 319 -14.08 -25.47 -8.20
N GLU A 320 -15.02 -24.90 -7.48
CA GLU A 320 -15.53 -23.53 -7.70
C GLU A 320 -15.13 -22.52 -6.62
N ALA A 321 -14.97 -22.96 -5.36
CA ALA A 321 -14.69 -22.06 -4.23
C ALA A 321 -13.34 -21.31 -4.22
N PRO A 322 -12.29 -21.66 -5.01
CA PRO A 322 -11.10 -20.81 -5.04
C PRO A 322 -11.35 -19.37 -5.51
N ASP A 323 -12.37 -19.17 -6.32
CA ASP A 323 -12.67 -17.91 -6.97
C ASP A 323 -13.91 -17.20 -6.39
N THR A 324 -14.52 -17.73 -5.30
CA THR A 324 -15.71 -17.16 -4.67
C THR A 324 -15.33 -16.36 -3.42
N GLU A 325 -15.83 -15.14 -3.30
CA GLU A 325 -15.57 -14.20 -2.20
C GLU A 325 -15.80 -14.83 -0.82
N THR A 326 -16.94 -15.49 -0.60
CA THR A 326 -17.25 -16.12 0.68
C THR A 326 -17.91 -17.47 0.57
N ILE A 327 -17.44 -18.46 1.35
CA ILE A 327 -17.98 -19.81 1.45
C ILE A 327 -18.53 -20.17 2.84
N TYR A 328 -18.70 -19.20 3.72
CA TYR A 328 -19.22 -19.47 5.08
C TYR A 328 -20.63 -20.04 5.06
N TYR A 329 -21.44 -19.63 4.08
CA TYR A 329 -22.77 -20.11 3.81
C TYR A 329 -22.92 -20.56 2.37
N LEU A 330 -23.63 -21.66 2.16
CA LEU A 330 -24.03 -22.18 0.87
C LEU A 330 -25.54 -22.01 0.74
N TYR A 331 -25.98 -21.48 -0.37
CA TYR A 331 -27.41 -21.15 -0.58
C TYR A 331 -28.09 -22.29 -1.34
N VAL A 332 -29.13 -22.84 -0.72
CA VAL A 332 -29.87 -23.97 -1.29
C VAL A 332 -31.08 -23.42 -2.05
N THR A 333 -31.12 -23.68 -3.34
CA THR A 333 -32.20 -23.25 -4.21
C THR A 333 -32.95 -24.46 -4.78
N ASP A 334 -34.16 -24.20 -5.28
CA ASP A 334 -34.92 -25.16 -6.10
C ASP A 334 -34.62 -24.99 -7.61
N ASP A 335 -35.29 -25.76 -8.46
CA ASP A 335 -35.08 -25.75 -9.90
C ASP A 335 -35.48 -24.41 -10.55
N ASP A 336 -36.30 -23.59 -9.88
CA ASP A 336 -36.77 -22.30 -10.35
C ASP A 336 -35.93 -21.14 -9.75
N GLY A 337 -34.90 -21.44 -8.93
CA GLY A 337 -33.99 -20.46 -8.29
C GLY A 337 -34.51 -19.87 -6.97
N HIS A 338 -35.63 -20.36 -6.43
CA HIS A 338 -36.13 -19.85 -5.14
C HIS A 338 -35.25 -20.34 -3.99
N LEU A 339 -34.98 -19.46 -3.03
CA LEU A 339 -34.21 -19.77 -1.84
C LEU A 339 -34.95 -20.77 -0.95
N ALA A 340 -34.52 -22.01 -0.91
CA ALA A 340 -35.10 -23.10 -0.09
C ALA A 340 -34.47 -23.23 1.29
N GLY A 341 -33.21 -22.79 1.46
CA GLY A 341 -32.49 -22.88 2.73
C GLY A 341 -31.06 -22.38 2.66
N ILE A 342 -30.38 -22.43 3.79
CA ILE A 342 -28.96 -22.11 3.92
C ILE A 342 -28.22 -23.27 4.59
N LEU A 343 -27.05 -23.64 4.09
CA LEU A 343 -26.16 -24.63 4.68
C LEU A 343 -24.84 -23.95 5.09
N SER A 344 -24.51 -23.95 6.39
CA SER A 344 -23.22 -23.43 6.80
C SER A 344 -22.08 -24.40 6.47
N LEU A 345 -20.90 -23.89 6.10
CA LEU A 345 -19.70 -24.70 5.88
C LEU A 345 -19.39 -25.59 7.09
N ARG A 346 -19.63 -25.08 8.32
CA ARG A 346 -19.46 -25.86 9.55
C ARG A 346 -20.39 -27.09 9.59
N ALA A 347 -21.65 -26.95 9.19
CA ALA A 347 -22.60 -28.06 9.17
C ALA A 347 -22.19 -29.11 8.12
N LEU A 348 -21.73 -28.66 6.97
CA LEU A 348 -21.21 -29.51 5.90
C LEU A 348 -19.98 -30.33 6.34
N ILE A 349 -18.98 -29.68 6.98
CA ILE A 349 -17.75 -30.36 7.42
C ILE A 349 -18.00 -31.46 8.45
N VAL A 350 -18.97 -31.28 9.34
CA VAL A 350 -19.30 -32.30 10.37
C VAL A 350 -20.29 -33.34 9.91
N ALA A 351 -20.89 -33.18 8.72
CA ALA A 351 -21.86 -34.15 8.15
C ALA A 351 -21.16 -35.43 7.71
N GLN A 352 -21.93 -36.52 7.69
CA GLN A 352 -21.46 -37.75 7.04
C GLN A 352 -21.54 -37.62 5.52
N PRO A 353 -20.61 -38.18 4.74
CA PRO A 353 -20.53 -37.96 3.29
C PRO A 353 -21.84 -38.21 2.52
N GLY A 354 -22.58 -39.25 2.87
CA GLY A 354 -23.85 -39.59 2.21
C GLY A 354 -25.10 -38.81 2.73
N THR A 355 -24.95 -37.85 3.66
CA THR A 355 -26.10 -37.09 4.15
C THR A 355 -26.52 -36.05 3.10
N VAL A 356 -27.79 -35.97 2.78
CA VAL A 356 -28.32 -35.02 1.78
C VAL A 356 -28.48 -33.62 2.37
N VAL A 357 -28.27 -32.59 1.55
CA VAL A 357 -28.36 -31.16 1.90
C VAL A 357 -29.73 -30.87 2.54
N ALA A 358 -30.81 -31.42 2.04
CA ALA A 358 -32.18 -31.23 2.58
C ALA A 358 -32.33 -31.55 4.09
N ASP A 359 -31.45 -32.45 4.61
CA ASP A 359 -31.44 -32.84 6.03
C ASP A 359 -30.47 -32.00 6.87
N LEU A 360 -29.53 -31.32 6.23
CA LEU A 360 -28.50 -30.48 6.87
C LEU A 360 -28.87 -28.99 6.88
N MET A 361 -29.60 -28.53 5.87
CA MET A 361 -29.90 -27.11 5.68
C MET A 361 -30.86 -26.53 6.72
N GLN A 362 -30.73 -25.26 6.99
CA GLN A 362 -31.71 -24.47 7.73
C GLN A 362 -32.82 -24.00 6.78
N LYS A 363 -34.05 -24.50 6.94
CA LYS A 363 -35.19 -24.18 6.06
C LYS A 363 -35.87 -22.84 6.40
N ARG A 364 -35.64 -22.30 7.59
CA ARG A 364 -36.12 -20.97 7.99
C ARG A 364 -34.98 -20.00 7.87
N THR A 365 -34.83 -19.45 6.69
CA THR A 365 -33.83 -18.43 6.40
C THR A 365 -34.41 -17.04 6.62
N VAL A 366 -33.58 -16.15 7.16
CA VAL A 366 -33.84 -14.73 7.12
C VAL A 366 -33.21 -14.20 5.83
N SER A 367 -33.98 -13.47 5.04
CA SER A 367 -33.54 -12.84 3.79
C SER A 367 -34.08 -11.41 3.73
N VAL A 368 -33.55 -10.59 2.86
CA VAL A 368 -34.03 -9.27 2.51
C VAL A 368 -34.47 -9.24 1.05
N PHE A 369 -35.30 -8.26 0.69
CA PHE A 369 -35.66 -8.01 -0.70
C PHE A 369 -34.66 -7.06 -1.35
N VAL A 370 -34.47 -7.17 -2.65
CA VAL A 370 -33.57 -6.30 -3.45
C VAL A 370 -33.81 -4.80 -3.23
N ASP A 371 -35.05 -4.40 -2.91
CA ASP A 371 -35.45 -3.01 -2.67
C ASP A 371 -35.54 -2.64 -1.16
N ASP A 372 -35.06 -3.50 -0.27
CA ASP A 372 -34.93 -3.16 1.16
C ASP A 372 -33.75 -2.17 1.35
N SER A 373 -33.90 -1.23 2.30
CA SER A 373 -32.86 -0.23 2.54
C SER A 373 -31.63 -0.80 3.24
N LYS A 374 -30.49 -0.15 3.06
CA LYS A 374 -29.20 -0.47 3.72
C LYS A 374 -29.33 -0.58 5.24
N GLU A 375 -30.08 0.33 5.88
CA GLU A 375 -30.26 0.31 7.33
C GLU A 375 -31.02 -0.94 7.79
N LYS A 376 -31.99 -1.42 7.00
CA LYS A 376 -32.68 -2.68 7.30
C LYS A 376 -31.76 -3.88 7.18
N VAL A 377 -30.88 -3.89 6.20
CA VAL A 377 -29.85 -4.94 6.03
C VAL A 377 -28.94 -4.95 7.25
N ALA A 378 -28.40 -3.79 7.63
CA ALA A 378 -27.53 -3.63 8.79
C ALA A 378 -28.21 -4.07 10.11
N GLU A 379 -29.49 -3.69 10.32
CA GLU A 379 -30.27 -4.11 11.51
C GLU A 379 -30.41 -5.64 11.58
N ILE A 380 -30.60 -6.31 10.44
CA ILE A 380 -30.76 -7.77 10.39
C ILE A 380 -29.44 -8.47 10.63
N ILE A 381 -28.35 -8.02 10.00
CA ILE A 381 -27.00 -8.57 10.17
C ILE A 381 -26.57 -8.45 11.65
N ASP A 382 -26.71 -7.26 12.26
CA ASP A 382 -26.39 -7.05 13.69
C ASP A 382 -27.24 -7.94 14.60
N LYS A 383 -28.54 -7.97 14.37
CA LYS A 383 -29.48 -8.71 15.21
C LYS A 383 -29.24 -10.21 15.24
N TYR A 384 -28.88 -10.80 14.11
CA TYR A 384 -28.70 -12.23 13.98
C TYR A 384 -27.24 -12.67 13.95
N SER A 385 -26.31 -11.70 13.93
CA SER A 385 -24.86 -11.92 13.81
C SER A 385 -24.52 -12.80 12.59
N TYR A 386 -25.15 -12.50 11.46
CA TYR A 386 -24.83 -13.15 10.21
C TYR A 386 -23.53 -12.60 9.61
N LEU A 387 -22.78 -13.46 8.92
CA LEU A 387 -21.61 -13.06 8.13
C LEU A 387 -22.02 -12.68 6.69
N ALA A 388 -23.10 -13.27 6.20
CA ALA A 388 -23.69 -12.94 4.91
C ALA A 388 -25.21 -13.16 4.95
N LEU A 389 -25.97 -12.31 4.26
CA LEU A 389 -27.42 -12.27 4.26
C LEU A 389 -27.96 -12.42 2.83
N PRO A 390 -28.78 -13.44 2.52
CA PRO A 390 -29.30 -13.62 1.16
C PRO A 390 -30.31 -12.52 0.80
N VAL A 391 -30.19 -12.06 -0.43
CA VAL A 391 -31.06 -11.07 -1.08
C VAL A 391 -31.93 -11.80 -2.11
N VAL A 392 -33.24 -11.60 -2.02
CA VAL A 392 -34.21 -12.21 -2.93
C VAL A 392 -35.08 -11.18 -3.62
N ASP A 393 -35.62 -11.51 -4.77
CA ASP A 393 -36.67 -10.71 -5.37
C ASP A 393 -38.07 -11.00 -4.73
N HIS A 394 -39.09 -10.30 -5.17
CA HIS A 394 -40.45 -10.45 -4.65
C HIS A 394 -41.11 -11.81 -4.99
N ASP A 395 -40.55 -12.57 -5.92
CA ASP A 395 -40.96 -13.93 -6.23
C ASP A 395 -40.22 -14.97 -5.37
N GLY A 396 -39.22 -14.53 -4.60
CA GLY A 396 -38.40 -15.38 -3.69
C GLY A 396 -37.20 -16.01 -4.38
N ILE A 397 -36.86 -15.57 -5.59
CA ILE A 397 -35.66 -16.00 -6.32
C ILE A 397 -34.46 -15.34 -5.70
N LEU A 398 -33.41 -16.12 -5.44
CA LEU A 398 -32.14 -15.62 -4.93
C LEU A 398 -31.45 -14.78 -5.99
N LYS A 399 -31.02 -13.54 -5.61
CA LYS A 399 -30.37 -12.57 -6.48
C LYS A 399 -28.94 -12.29 -6.12
N GLY A 400 -28.59 -12.42 -4.85
CA GLY A 400 -27.27 -12.14 -4.33
C GLY A 400 -27.19 -12.35 -2.82
N ILE A 401 -26.10 -11.94 -2.27
CA ILE A 401 -25.84 -11.92 -0.84
C ILE A 401 -25.24 -10.57 -0.46
N VAL A 402 -25.49 -10.09 0.76
CA VAL A 402 -24.78 -8.95 1.35
C VAL A 402 -23.90 -9.48 2.45
N THR A 403 -22.64 -9.17 2.44
CA THR A 403 -21.67 -9.60 3.45
C THR A 403 -21.64 -8.61 4.64
N VAL A 404 -21.01 -8.99 5.73
CA VAL A 404 -20.95 -8.14 6.94
C VAL A 404 -19.98 -6.99 6.79
N ASP A 405 -18.93 -7.15 6.02
CA ASP A 405 -17.89 -6.18 5.68
C ASP A 405 -18.47 -5.01 4.88
N ASP A 406 -19.24 -5.25 3.81
CA ASP A 406 -19.92 -4.20 3.04
C ASP A 406 -20.81 -3.30 3.92
N VAL A 407 -21.50 -3.92 4.88
CA VAL A 407 -22.32 -3.17 5.84
C VAL A 407 -21.47 -2.38 6.83
N LEU A 408 -20.28 -2.88 7.21
CA LEU A 408 -19.39 -2.17 8.14
C LEU A 408 -18.71 -0.98 7.47
N ASP A 409 -18.31 -1.09 6.22
CA ASP A 409 -17.65 -0.02 5.48
C ASP A 409 -18.58 1.18 5.33
N GLN A 410 -19.85 0.94 5.02
CA GLN A 410 -20.84 2.01 4.97
C GLN A 410 -21.21 2.62 6.33
N ALA A 411 -21.03 1.89 7.43
CA ALA A 411 -21.27 2.44 8.78
C ALA A 411 -20.11 3.33 9.26
N MET A 412 -18.96 3.31 8.58
CA MET A 412 -17.78 4.12 8.91
C MET A 412 -17.66 5.40 8.06
N GLU A 413 -18.41 5.50 6.97
CA GLU A 413 -18.60 6.73 6.18
C GLU A 413 -19.58 7.69 6.88
#